data_e715a75e7b426755e832cfe704762e39
#
_entry.id   e715a75e7b426755e832cfe704762e39
#
_cell.length_a   1.000
_cell.length_b   1.000
_cell.length_c   1.000
_cell.angle_alpha   90.00
_cell.angle_beta   90.00
_cell.angle_gamma   90.00
#
_symmetry.space_group_name_H-M   'P 1'
#
loop_
_entity.id
_entity.type
_entity.pdbx_description
1 polymer ?
#
loop_
_entity_poly.entity_id
_entity_poly.type
_entity_poly.pdbx_seq_one_letter_code
_entity_poly.pdbx_strand_id
1 'polypeptide(L)'
;MGEEKGLALLGGKPLISYVAQILEGVADEIVIAVAMGMSEKYREALGDEYVIAEDNRADVGPLEGLITALGVARGDYVLVSPCDTPFLRIDTCESIVSLARKRDGAVPRIGENFEPLHGVYKRIKCLAAFEEALEEGRHRPIDAYAMLDLEYVDEEIVRLTDPRLESFWNLNTPKDLAQAEARLKQELR
;
A
#
# COMPACT_ATOMS: atom_id res chain seq x y z
N MET A 1 -17.52 8.85 -1.45
CA MET A 1 -16.69 10.03 -1.21
C MET A 1 -16.14 10.44 -2.56
N GLY A 2 -16.40 11.67 -3.01
CA GLY A 2 -15.97 12.19 -4.32
C GLY A 2 -14.58 12.85 -4.29
N GLU A 3 -13.84 12.69 -3.19
CA GLU A 3 -12.52 13.25 -2.99
C GLU A 3 -11.47 12.13 -2.97
N GLU A 4 -10.25 12.50 -3.33
CA GLU A 4 -9.07 11.63 -3.29
C GLU A 4 -8.88 11.07 -1.88
N LYS A 5 -9.01 9.75 -1.71
CA LYS A 5 -9.04 9.11 -0.38
C LYS A 5 -7.77 9.40 0.43
N GLY A 6 -6.61 9.39 -0.21
CA GLY A 6 -5.34 9.63 0.47
C GLY A 6 -5.23 11.03 1.07
N LEU A 7 -5.97 12.00 0.53
CA LEU A 7 -6.01 13.39 1.01
C LEU A 7 -7.16 13.66 1.99
N ALA A 8 -8.04 12.69 2.25
CA ALA A 8 -9.07 12.85 3.28
C ALA A 8 -8.41 13.05 4.66
N LEU A 9 -9.00 13.95 5.47
CA LEU A 9 -8.39 14.35 6.74
C LEU A 9 -8.85 13.44 7.89
N LEU A 10 -7.89 12.93 8.64
CA LEU A 10 -8.08 12.27 9.91
C LEU A 10 -7.34 13.07 10.99
N GLY A 11 -8.07 13.60 11.98
CA GLY A 11 -7.47 14.45 13.01
C GLY A 11 -6.74 15.69 12.47
N GLY A 12 -7.14 16.18 11.30
CA GLY A 12 -6.56 17.36 10.64
C GLY A 12 -5.34 17.08 9.75
N LYS A 13 -4.93 15.81 9.57
CA LYS A 13 -3.83 15.39 8.69
C LYS A 13 -4.36 14.49 7.57
N PRO A 14 -3.82 14.55 6.34
CA PRO A 14 -4.14 13.60 5.27
C PRO A 14 -3.91 12.15 5.70
N LEU A 15 -4.79 11.23 5.29
CA LEU A 15 -4.66 9.80 5.60
C LEU A 15 -3.30 9.23 5.19
N ILE A 16 -2.85 9.58 4.00
CA ILE A 16 -1.55 9.13 3.48
C ILE A 16 -0.37 9.53 4.36
N SER A 17 -0.46 10.66 5.08
CA SER A 17 0.62 11.11 5.98
C SER A 17 0.85 10.14 7.13
N TYR A 18 -0.20 9.47 7.63
CA TYR A 18 -0.06 8.45 8.67
C TYR A 18 0.67 7.22 8.15
N VAL A 19 0.30 6.77 6.95
CA VAL A 19 0.94 5.62 6.31
C VAL A 19 2.40 5.92 5.99
N ALA A 20 2.69 7.08 5.37
CA ALA A 20 4.04 7.47 5.03
C ALA A 20 4.96 7.55 6.25
N GLN A 21 4.51 8.16 7.36
CA GLN A 21 5.27 8.23 8.61
C GLN A 21 5.64 6.86 9.18
N ILE A 22 4.77 5.86 9.05
CA ILE A 22 5.08 4.50 9.50
C ILE A 22 6.10 3.85 8.57
N LEU A 23 5.94 4.03 7.26
CA LEU A 23 6.85 3.46 6.26
C LEU A 23 8.26 4.07 6.30
N GLU A 24 8.43 5.32 6.74
CA GLU A 24 9.74 5.94 7.01
C GLU A 24 10.60 5.12 8.01
N GLY A 25 9.95 4.39 8.90
CA GLY A 25 10.64 3.51 9.86
C GLY A 25 11.13 2.18 9.26
N VAL A 26 10.69 1.83 8.05
CA VAL A 26 10.94 0.50 7.44
C VAL A 26 11.66 0.60 6.10
N ALA A 27 11.51 1.72 5.36
CA ALA A 27 11.98 1.89 4.00
C ALA A 27 13.02 3.00 3.87
N ASP A 28 13.96 2.84 2.93
CA ASP A 28 14.99 3.84 2.62
C ASP A 28 14.47 4.97 1.70
N GLU A 29 13.35 4.73 1.01
CA GLU A 29 12.65 5.72 0.17
C GLU A 29 11.15 5.46 0.17
N ILE A 30 10.37 6.52 -0.03
CA ILE A 30 8.92 6.44 -0.19
C ILE A 30 8.53 7.01 -1.54
N VAL A 31 7.76 6.21 -2.30
CA VAL A 31 7.14 6.61 -3.56
C VAL A 31 5.62 6.60 -3.38
N ILE A 32 4.99 7.70 -3.69
CA ILE A 32 3.54 7.87 -3.65
C ILE A 32 3.02 7.79 -5.08
N ALA A 33 2.41 6.66 -5.43
CA ALA A 33 1.74 6.49 -6.71
C ALA A 33 0.35 7.13 -6.63
N VAL A 34 0.05 8.00 -7.59
CA VAL A 34 -1.20 8.77 -7.63
C VAL A 34 -1.83 8.69 -9.01
N ALA A 35 -3.15 8.82 -9.07
CA ALA A 35 -3.88 8.87 -10.33
C ALA A 35 -3.39 10.05 -11.21
N MET A 36 -3.55 9.91 -12.50
CA MET A 36 -3.16 10.90 -13.50
C MET A 36 -3.74 12.29 -13.17
N GLY A 37 -2.90 13.34 -13.18
CA GLY A 37 -3.25 14.73 -12.89
C GLY A 37 -3.36 15.06 -11.41
N MET A 38 -2.97 14.15 -10.50
CA MET A 38 -3.11 14.35 -9.06
C MET A 38 -1.81 14.80 -8.37
N SER A 39 -0.66 14.76 -9.05
CA SER A 39 0.64 15.01 -8.42
C SER A 39 0.73 16.37 -7.71
N GLU A 40 0.19 17.43 -8.31
CA GLU A 40 0.23 18.77 -7.72
C GLU A 40 -0.53 18.84 -6.39
N LYS A 41 -1.74 18.25 -6.32
CA LYS A 41 -2.53 18.21 -5.09
C LYS A 41 -1.80 17.48 -3.95
N TYR A 42 -1.10 16.39 -4.30
CA TYR A 42 -0.33 15.65 -3.29
C TYR A 42 0.91 16.42 -2.86
N ARG A 43 1.61 17.15 -3.77
CA ARG A 43 2.72 18.04 -3.40
C ARG A 43 2.26 19.20 -2.51
N GLU A 44 1.11 19.81 -2.82
CA GLU A 44 0.53 20.86 -1.97
C GLU A 44 0.21 20.35 -0.55
N ALA A 45 -0.24 19.10 -0.43
CA ALA A 45 -0.64 18.52 0.85
C ALA A 45 0.54 17.97 1.69
N LEU A 46 1.58 17.45 1.03
CA LEU A 46 2.68 16.71 1.67
C LEU A 46 4.04 17.43 1.56
N GLY A 47 4.15 18.49 0.74
CA GLY A 47 5.42 19.11 0.43
C GLY A 47 6.25 18.26 -0.55
N ASP A 48 7.57 18.56 -0.58
CA ASP A 48 8.53 17.92 -1.49
C ASP A 48 9.31 16.76 -0.83
N GLU A 49 8.82 16.24 0.30
CA GLU A 49 9.53 15.22 1.07
C GLU A 49 9.51 13.84 0.41
N TYR A 50 8.49 13.57 -0.43
CA TYR A 50 8.26 12.27 -1.06
C TYR A 50 8.35 12.32 -2.57
N VAL A 51 8.74 11.21 -3.18
CA VAL A 51 8.67 11.02 -4.63
C VAL A 51 7.21 10.75 -5.01
N ILE A 52 6.59 11.67 -5.74
CA ILE A 52 5.22 11.51 -6.25
C ILE A 52 5.29 11.09 -7.71
N ALA A 53 4.68 9.95 -8.03
CA ALA A 53 4.63 9.37 -9.36
C ALA A 53 3.18 9.23 -9.84
N GLU A 54 2.90 9.73 -11.03
CA GLU A 54 1.56 9.63 -11.63
C GLU A 54 1.41 8.36 -12.45
N ASP A 55 0.24 7.75 -12.34
CA ASP A 55 -0.17 6.65 -13.20
C ASP A 55 -0.16 7.07 -14.67
N ASN A 56 0.29 6.17 -15.54
CA ASN A 56 0.35 6.43 -16.99
C ASN A 56 -1.00 6.16 -17.68
N ARG A 57 -1.88 5.40 -17.04
CA ARG A 57 -3.17 4.97 -17.59
C ARG A 57 -4.29 5.28 -16.60
N ALA A 58 -5.36 5.88 -17.10
CA ALA A 58 -6.56 6.11 -16.29
C ALA A 58 -7.42 4.85 -16.20
N ASP A 59 -8.16 4.71 -15.10
CA ASP A 59 -9.21 3.70 -14.90
C ASP A 59 -8.77 2.23 -14.96
N VAL A 60 -7.47 1.96 -14.78
CA VAL A 60 -6.94 0.58 -14.70
C VAL A 60 -7.14 -0.03 -13.32
N GLY A 61 -7.17 0.80 -12.29
CA GLY A 61 -7.31 0.36 -10.90
C GLY A 61 -5.97 0.05 -10.20
N PRO A 62 -5.99 -0.75 -9.12
CA PRO A 62 -4.83 -0.92 -8.24
C PRO A 62 -3.58 -1.48 -8.91
N LEU A 63 -3.72 -2.21 -10.01
CA LEU A 63 -2.58 -2.76 -10.75
C LEU A 63 -1.70 -1.66 -11.37
N GLU A 64 -2.31 -0.59 -11.90
CA GLU A 64 -1.54 0.54 -12.44
C GLU A 64 -0.71 1.23 -11.36
N GLY A 65 -1.31 1.50 -10.18
CA GLY A 65 -0.57 2.07 -9.05
C GLY A 65 0.62 1.22 -8.61
N LEU A 66 0.49 -0.13 -8.65
CA LEU A 66 1.61 -1.04 -8.41
C LEU A 66 2.71 -0.91 -9.48
N ILE A 67 2.33 -0.89 -10.74
CA ILE A 67 3.27 -0.71 -11.88
C ILE A 67 3.98 0.63 -11.74
N THR A 68 3.25 1.71 -11.46
CA THR A 68 3.80 3.05 -11.25
C THR A 68 4.81 3.06 -10.10
N ALA A 69 4.44 2.53 -8.94
CA ALA A 69 5.31 2.51 -7.77
C ALA A 69 6.58 1.68 -8.02
N LEU A 70 6.45 0.47 -8.55
CA LEU A 70 7.57 -0.42 -8.86
C LEU A 70 8.49 0.15 -9.95
N GLY A 71 7.92 0.88 -10.92
CA GLY A 71 8.67 1.50 -12.01
C GLY A 71 9.57 2.65 -11.55
N VAL A 72 9.15 3.41 -10.52
CA VAL A 72 9.85 4.58 -10.01
C VAL A 72 10.78 4.23 -8.83
N ALA A 73 10.41 3.29 -7.99
CA ALA A 73 11.21 2.84 -6.86
C ALA A 73 12.61 2.36 -7.30
N ARG A 74 13.61 2.50 -6.42
CA ARG A 74 15.01 2.13 -6.68
C ARG A 74 15.45 0.89 -5.90
N GLY A 75 14.76 0.55 -4.82
CA GLY A 75 15.05 -0.62 -3.99
C GLY A 75 14.86 -1.93 -4.73
N ASP A 76 15.53 -3.00 -4.28
CA ASP A 76 15.36 -4.36 -4.82
C ASP A 76 14.00 -4.95 -4.49
N TYR A 77 13.47 -4.61 -3.32
CA TYR A 77 12.13 -4.97 -2.84
C TYR A 77 11.33 -3.72 -2.54
N VAL A 78 10.06 -3.73 -2.87
CA VAL A 78 9.11 -2.64 -2.63
C VAL A 78 8.00 -3.16 -1.73
N LEU A 79 7.88 -2.57 -0.54
CA LEU A 79 6.72 -2.74 0.33
C LEU A 79 5.63 -1.78 -0.14
N VAL A 80 4.45 -2.31 -0.40
CA VAL A 80 3.29 -1.54 -0.83
C VAL A 80 2.29 -1.40 0.31
N SER A 81 1.70 -0.23 0.44
CA SER A 81 0.61 0.03 1.38
C SER A 81 -0.47 0.91 0.75
N PRO A 82 -1.76 0.64 1.03
CA PRO A 82 -2.83 1.55 0.64
C PRO A 82 -2.72 2.88 1.41
N CYS A 83 -3.18 3.96 0.81
CA CYS A 83 -3.16 5.28 1.43
C CYS A 83 -4.24 5.49 2.52
N ASP A 84 -5.19 4.57 2.66
CA ASP A 84 -6.37 4.66 3.52
C ASP A 84 -6.34 3.71 4.73
N THR A 85 -5.14 3.23 5.12
CA THR A 85 -4.88 2.37 6.28
C THR A 85 -4.02 3.07 7.35
N PRO A 86 -4.53 4.09 8.04
CA PRO A 86 -3.74 4.94 8.94
C PRO A 86 -3.24 4.22 10.23
N PHE A 87 -3.73 3.01 10.49
CA PHE A 87 -3.30 2.18 11.63
C PHE A 87 -2.36 1.04 11.23
N LEU A 88 -1.65 1.23 10.11
CA LEU A 88 -0.58 0.32 9.69
C LEU A 88 0.42 0.10 10.84
N ARG A 89 0.91 -1.11 11.01
CA ARG A 89 1.86 -1.45 12.08
C ARG A 89 3.23 -1.74 11.50
N ILE A 90 4.25 -1.11 12.08
CA ILE A 90 5.64 -1.30 11.66
C ILE A 90 6.07 -2.77 11.77
N ASP A 91 5.74 -3.43 12.89
CA ASP A 91 6.08 -4.84 13.12
C ASP A 91 5.50 -5.76 12.03
N THR A 92 4.29 -5.43 11.54
CA THR A 92 3.65 -6.19 10.46
C THR A 92 4.37 -5.98 9.13
N CYS A 93 4.73 -4.73 8.82
CA CYS A 93 5.53 -4.39 7.65
C CYS A 93 6.87 -5.15 7.65
N GLU A 94 7.62 -5.09 8.74
CA GLU A 94 8.91 -5.77 8.91
C GLU A 94 8.78 -7.30 8.77
N SER A 95 7.72 -7.88 9.33
CA SER A 95 7.43 -9.31 9.20
C SER A 95 7.24 -9.71 7.75
N ILE A 96 6.41 -8.99 6.98
CA ILE A 96 6.15 -9.29 5.56
C ILE A 96 7.44 -9.09 4.73
N VAL A 97 8.20 -8.02 4.99
CA VAL A 97 9.51 -7.79 4.34
C VAL A 97 10.47 -8.95 4.59
N SER A 98 10.52 -9.44 5.82
CA SER A 98 11.38 -10.60 6.19
C SER A 98 10.99 -11.86 5.42
N LEU A 99 9.70 -12.12 5.26
CA LEU A 99 9.17 -13.30 4.56
C LEU A 99 9.35 -13.22 3.04
N ALA A 100 9.38 -12.00 2.47
CA ALA A 100 9.63 -11.79 1.04
C ALA A 100 11.07 -12.16 0.59
N ARG A 101 12.02 -12.15 1.52
CA ARG A 101 13.44 -12.42 1.21
C ARG A 101 13.59 -13.81 0.61
N LYS A 102 14.36 -13.92 -0.46
CA LYS A 102 14.64 -15.15 -1.25
C LYS A 102 13.48 -15.62 -2.15
N ARG A 103 12.40 -14.87 -2.23
CA ARG A 103 11.28 -15.08 -3.14
C ARG A 103 11.10 -13.88 -4.06
N ASP A 104 10.09 -13.95 -4.92
CA ASP A 104 9.71 -12.81 -5.74
C ASP A 104 8.84 -11.80 -4.96
N GLY A 105 8.41 -12.16 -3.77
CA GLY A 105 7.67 -11.29 -2.85
C GLY A 105 6.94 -12.07 -1.76
N ALA A 106 6.18 -11.33 -0.94
CA ALA A 106 5.28 -11.89 0.05
C ALA A 106 3.97 -11.11 0.06
N VAL A 107 2.83 -11.81 0.12
CA VAL A 107 1.50 -11.20 0.08
C VAL A 107 0.65 -11.76 1.20
N PRO A 108 0.10 -10.91 2.08
CA PRO A 108 -0.83 -11.35 3.11
C PRO A 108 -2.11 -11.93 2.53
N ARG A 109 -2.65 -12.93 3.23
CA ARG A 109 -3.96 -13.51 2.97
C ARG A 109 -4.79 -13.46 4.25
N ILE A 110 -5.80 -12.60 4.23
CA ILE A 110 -6.71 -12.41 5.36
C ILE A 110 -8.04 -13.11 5.05
N GLY A 111 -8.34 -14.14 5.83
CA GLY A 111 -9.39 -15.07 5.47
C GLY A 111 -9.12 -15.74 4.12
N GLU A 112 -10.04 -15.56 3.17
CA GLU A 112 -9.89 -16.08 1.80
C GLU A 112 -9.33 -15.05 0.81
N ASN A 113 -9.08 -13.81 1.24
CA ASN A 113 -8.69 -12.72 0.37
C ASN A 113 -7.19 -12.43 0.44
N PHE A 114 -6.56 -12.33 -0.71
CA PHE A 114 -5.23 -11.75 -0.80
C PHE A 114 -5.29 -10.23 -0.64
N GLU A 115 -4.25 -9.67 0.00
CA GLU A 115 -4.07 -8.24 0.22
C GLU A 115 -2.88 -7.72 -0.61
N PRO A 116 -3.04 -7.55 -1.94
CA PRO A 116 -1.96 -7.16 -2.83
C PRO A 116 -1.31 -5.83 -2.47
N LEU A 117 -2.11 -4.88 -1.95
CA LEU A 117 -1.62 -3.57 -1.57
C LEU A 117 -0.99 -3.53 -0.17
N HIS A 118 -0.87 -4.68 0.50
CA HIS A 118 -0.07 -4.85 1.73
C HIS A 118 1.09 -5.83 1.51
N GLY A 119 1.46 -6.04 0.25
CA GLY A 119 2.51 -6.99 -0.14
C GLY A 119 3.88 -6.35 -0.26
N VAL A 120 4.88 -7.22 -0.32
CA VAL A 120 6.26 -6.89 -0.67
C VAL A 120 6.60 -7.57 -1.98
N TYR A 121 7.18 -6.84 -2.91
CA TYR A 121 7.45 -7.31 -4.28
C TYR A 121 8.90 -7.09 -4.67
N LYS A 122 9.54 -8.10 -5.25
CA LYS A 122 10.86 -7.98 -5.88
C LYS A 122 10.70 -7.14 -7.14
N ARG A 123 11.20 -5.91 -7.08
CA ARG A 123 10.87 -4.83 -8.00
C ARG A 123 10.85 -5.20 -9.48
N ILE A 124 11.98 -5.57 -10.04
CA ILE A 124 12.10 -5.77 -11.50
C ILE A 124 11.23 -6.95 -11.97
N LYS A 125 11.23 -8.06 -11.22
CA LYS A 125 10.52 -9.27 -11.63
C LYS A 125 9.00 -9.11 -11.53
N CYS A 126 8.53 -8.48 -10.44
CA CYS A 126 7.11 -8.25 -10.26
C CYS A 126 6.59 -7.16 -11.20
N LEU A 127 7.38 -6.11 -11.45
CA LEU A 127 7.03 -5.11 -12.45
C LEU A 127 6.76 -5.76 -13.82
N ALA A 128 7.67 -6.60 -14.31
CA ALA A 128 7.50 -7.29 -15.60
C ALA A 128 6.24 -8.17 -15.63
N ALA A 129 5.97 -8.92 -14.54
CA ALA A 129 4.79 -9.78 -14.46
C ALA A 129 3.47 -8.97 -14.41
N PHE A 130 3.46 -7.83 -13.73
CA PHE A 130 2.30 -6.95 -13.67
C PHE A 130 2.04 -6.25 -15.00
N GLU A 131 3.08 -5.79 -15.68
CA GLU A 131 2.98 -5.23 -17.05
C GLU A 131 2.44 -6.26 -18.05
N GLU A 132 2.97 -7.48 -18.04
CA GLU A 132 2.51 -8.58 -18.88
C GLU A 132 1.02 -8.91 -18.62
N ALA A 133 0.62 -9.00 -17.35
CA ALA A 133 -0.79 -9.23 -17.00
C ALA A 133 -1.69 -8.12 -17.54
N LEU A 134 -1.25 -6.87 -17.43
CA LEU A 134 -2.02 -5.72 -17.92
C LEU A 134 -2.12 -5.71 -19.44
N GLU A 135 -1.04 -6.01 -20.17
CA GLU A 135 -1.04 -6.13 -21.64
C GLU A 135 -1.99 -7.22 -22.15
N GLU A 136 -2.18 -8.29 -21.37
CA GLU A 136 -3.15 -9.35 -21.64
C GLU A 136 -4.59 -9.00 -21.20
N GLY A 137 -4.84 -7.77 -20.76
CA GLY A 137 -6.16 -7.30 -20.33
C GLY A 137 -6.59 -7.81 -18.95
N ARG A 138 -5.65 -8.26 -18.12
CA ARG A 138 -5.87 -8.66 -16.73
C ARG A 138 -5.55 -7.47 -15.82
N HIS A 139 -6.52 -7.00 -15.06
CA HIS A 139 -6.43 -5.73 -14.34
C HIS A 139 -6.25 -5.88 -12.82
N ARG A 140 -6.23 -7.10 -12.30
CA ARG A 140 -6.06 -7.34 -10.86
C ARG A 140 -4.64 -7.83 -10.57
N PRO A 141 -3.96 -7.35 -9.52
CA PRO A 141 -2.63 -7.82 -9.16
C PRO A 141 -2.53 -9.35 -9.03
N ILE A 142 -3.56 -9.98 -8.49
CA ILE A 142 -3.62 -11.43 -8.31
C ILE A 142 -3.52 -12.20 -9.64
N ASP A 143 -3.90 -11.60 -10.74
CA ASP A 143 -3.89 -12.24 -12.05
C ASP A 143 -2.45 -12.49 -12.56
N ALA A 144 -1.44 -11.80 -11.98
CA ALA A 144 -0.02 -11.99 -12.27
C ALA A 144 0.66 -13.02 -11.34
N TYR A 145 0.02 -13.47 -10.27
CA TYR A 145 0.67 -14.28 -9.22
C TYR A 145 1.14 -15.65 -9.72
N ALA A 146 0.47 -16.21 -10.72
CA ALA A 146 0.89 -17.48 -11.32
C ALA A 146 2.28 -17.43 -12.01
N MET A 147 2.79 -16.23 -12.32
CA MET A 147 4.09 -15.98 -12.94
C MET A 147 5.21 -15.75 -11.90
N LEU A 148 4.87 -15.71 -10.61
CA LEU A 148 5.74 -15.28 -9.52
C LEU A 148 5.87 -16.35 -8.44
N ASP A 149 7.05 -16.47 -7.85
CA ASP A 149 7.28 -17.25 -6.63
C ASP A 149 7.01 -16.39 -5.40
N LEU A 150 5.75 -16.33 -4.97
CA LEU A 150 5.31 -15.51 -3.84
C LEU A 150 5.15 -16.36 -2.58
N GLU A 151 5.56 -15.81 -1.44
CA GLU A 151 5.15 -16.30 -0.12
C GLU A 151 3.75 -15.77 0.20
N TYR A 152 2.81 -16.66 0.46
CA TYR A 152 1.48 -16.28 0.94
C TYR A 152 1.47 -16.32 2.46
N VAL A 153 1.37 -15.13 3.06
CA VAL A 153 1.44 -14.95 4.51
C VAL A 153 0.04 -15.11 5.09
N ASP A 154 -0.22 -16.26 5.69
CA ASP A 154 -1.52 -16.56 6.27
C ASP A 154 -1.87 -15.62 7.45
N GLU A 155 -3.17 -15.40 7.66
CA GLU A 155 -3.69 -14.50 8.70
C GLU A 155 -3.13 -14.81 10.09
N GLU A 156 -2.93 -16.08 10.43
CA GLU A 156 -2.37 -16.50 11.72
C GLU A 156 -0.94 -15.94 11.93
N ILE A 157 -0.14 -15.88 10.87
CA ILE A 157 1.20 -15.30 10.93
C ILE A 157 1.10 -13.78 11.07
N VAL A 158 0.21 -13.12 10.33
CA VAL A 158 -0.03 -11.68 10.45
C VAL A 158 -0.47 -11.31 11.87
N ARG A 159 -1.33 -12.11 12.49
CA ARG A 159 -1.83 -11.87 13.85
C ARG A 159 -0.76 -11.97 14.94
N LEU A 160 0.42 -12.52 14.67
CA LEU A 160 1.53 -12.50 15.62
C LEU A 160 2.06 -11.07 15.85
N THR A 161 1.97 -10.21 14.85
CA THR A 161 2.41 -8.80 14.91
C THR A 161 1.24 -7.82 14.96
N ASP A 162 0.08 -8.21 14.43
CA ASP A 162 -1.15 -7.42 14.41
C ASP A 162 -2.37 -8.26 14.82
N PRO A 163 -2.57 -8.54 16.12
CA PRO A 163 -3.64 -9.41 16.61
C PRO A 163 -5.05 -8.97 16.22
N ARG A 164 -5.24 -7.68 15.95
CA ARG A 164 -6.54 -7.08 15.58
C ARG A 164 -6.68 -6.78 14.10
N LEU A 165 -5.64 -7.08 13.28
CA LEU A 165 -5.58 -6.78 11.85
C LEU A 165 -5.83 -5.29 11.55
N GLU A 166 -5.30 -4.41 12.38
CA GLU A 166 -5.50 -2.97 12.27
C GLU A 166 -4.80 -2.39 11.04
N SER A 167 -3.70 -2.99 10.62
CA SER A 167 -3.00 -2.64 9.37
C SER A 167 -3.87 -2.81 8.13
N PHE A 168 -4.92 -3.62 8.20
CA PHE A 168 -5.82 -3.92 7.08
C PHE A 168 -7.16 -3.19 7.20
N TRP A 169 -7.29 -2.28 8.16
CA TRP A 169 -8.51 -1.49 8.31
C TRP A 169 -8.52 -0.29 7.36
N ASN A 170 -9.14 -0.49 6.19
CA ASN A 170 -9.34 0.56 5.20
C ASN A 170 -10.45 1.53 5.60
N LEU A 171 -10.21 2.84 5.58
CA LEU A 171 -11.20 3.87 5.87
C LEU A 171 -11.96 4.25 4.58
N ASN A 172 -13.02 3.48 4.28
CA ASN A 172 -13.78 3.62 3.04
C ASN A 172 -15.01 4.54 3.16
N THR A 173 -15.52 4.74 4.38
CA THR A 173 -16.77 5.45 4.62
C THR A 173 -16.59 6.59 5.64
N PRO A 174 -17.49 7.59 5.65
CA PRO A 174 -17.50 8.61 6.73
C PRO A 174 -17.64 8.01 8.12
N LYS A 175 -18.29 6.84 8.24
CA LYS A 175 -18.41 6.12 9.51
C LYS A 175 -17.06 5.56 9.95
N ASP A 176 -16.28 4.99 9.03
CA ASP A 176 -14.94 4.49 9.34
C ASP A 176 -14.04 5.64 9.81
N LEU A 177 -14.12 6.79 9.14
CA LEU A 177 -13.37 7.98 9.50
C LEU A 177 -13.72 8.47 10.92
N ALA A 178 -15.02 8.52 11.25
CA ALA A 178 -15.46 8.92 12.58
C ALA A 178 -15.00 7.94 13.68
N GLN A 179 -14.99 6.63 13.38
CA GLN A 179 -14.45 5.62 14.29
C GLN A 179 -12.93 5.77 14.48
N ALA A 180 -12.21 6.02 13.39
CA ALA A 180 -10.77 6.26 13.42
C ALA A 180 -10.42 7.52 14.24
N GLU A 181 -11.19 8.61 14.09
CA GLU A 181 -11.01 9.83 14.91
C GLU A 181 -11.24 9.57 16.41
N ALA A 182 -12.29 8.79 16.74
CA ALA A 182 -12.55 8.42 18.13
C ALA A 182 -11.39 7.62 18.73
N ARG A 183 -10.80 6.73 17.95
CA ARG A 183 -9.64 5.94 18.35
C ARG A 183 -8.39 6.80 18.57
N LEU A 184 -8.04 7.68 17.62
CA LEU A 184 -6.89 8.59 17.79
C LEU A 184 -7.00 9.42 19.08
N LYS A 185 -8.20 9.89 19.41
CA LYS A 185 -8.45 10.63 20.67
C LYS A 185 -8.25 9.79 21.94
N GLN A 186 -8.34 8.46 21.85
CA GLN A 186 -8.09 7.55 22.98
C GLN A 186 -6.59 7.28 23.15
N GLU A 187 -5.82 7.21 22.06
CA GLU A 187 -4.38 6.98 22.09
C GLU A 187 -3.58 8.23 22.58
N LEU A 188 -4.16 9.40 22.47
CA LEU A 188 -3.58 10.68 22.94
C LEU A 188 -3.88 10.99 24.41
N ARG A 189 -4.62 10.13 25.13
CA ARG A 189 -4.96 10.27 26.57
C ARG A 189 -4.13 9.35 27.44
#